data_ea294e57cf6b9f9c314aa262155390bc
#
_entry.id   ea294e57cf6b9f9c314aa262155390bc
#
_cell.length_a   1.000
_cell.length_b   1.000
_cell.length_c   1.000
_cell.angle_alpha   90.00
_cell.angle_beta   90.00
_cell.angle_gamma   90.00
#
_symmetry.space_group_name_H-M   'P 1'
#
loop_
_entity.id
_entity.type
_entity.pdbx_description
1 polymer ?
#
loop_
_entity_poly.entity_id
_entity_poly.type
_entity_poly.pdbx_seq_one_letter_code
_entity_poly.pdbx_strand_id
1 'polypeptide(L)'
;MQDRFKYRVWNKTRKCFIESPEPTPLLQADGLLAYFSNNPDAMENYVIQFCTGLRDKNGTLIYEGDILADAKHKYVVEWSLSDGYFIRKPWICELFCYRIDKETTRNTKIIGNIYENAALLRKYGAFMSGA
;
A
#
# COMPACT_ATOMS: atom_id res chain seq x y z
N MET A 1 15.70 -13.13 5.82
CA MET A 1 14.46 -13.18 5.01
C MET A 1 14.29 -11.90 4.22
N GLN A 2 13.87 -12.02 3.00
CA GLN A 2 13.71 -10.86 2.14
C GLN A 2 12.40 -10.14 2.45
N ASP A 3 12.47 -8.99 3.09
CA ASP A 3 11.27 -8.20 3.43
C ASP A 3 10.45 -7.82 2.21
N ARG A 4 11.10 -7.69 1.06
CA ARG A 4 10.46 -7.36 -0.21
C ARG A 4 9.39 -8.38 -0.63
N PHE A 5 9.48 -9.62 -0.16
CA PHE A 5 8.51 -10.66 -0.50
C PHE A 5 7.35 -10.76 0.48
N LYS A 6 7.35 -9.95 1.51
CA LYS A 6 6.22 -9.88 2.42
C LYS A 6 5.03 -9.19 1.75
N TYR A 7 3.85 -9.59 2.15
CA TYR A 7 2.62 -8.93 1.72
C TYR A 7 1.64 -8.90 2.88
N ARG A 8 0.64 -8.06 2.76
CA ARG A 8 -0.47 -8.02 3.70
C ARG A 8 -1.77 -8.00 2.91
N VAL A 9 -2.87 -8.37 3.57
CA VAL A 9 -4.17 -8.51 2.93
C VAL A 9 -5.19 -7.65 3.67
N TRP A 10 -5.88 -6.79 2.91
CA TRP A 10 -6.94 -5.95 3.42
C TRP A 10 -8.28 -6.64 3.21
N ASN A 11 -9.11 -6.72 4.26
CA ASN A 11 -10.47 -7.24 4.19
C ASN A 11 -11.42 -6.05 4.01
N LYS A 12 -12.06 -5.94 2.84
CA LYS A 12 -12.92 -4.82 2.50
C LYS A 12 -14.19 -4.77 3.35
N THR A 13 -14.74 -5.93 3.68
CA THR A 13 -15.98 -6.01 4.48
C THR A 13 -15.72 -5.61 5.91
N ARG A 14 -14.69 -6.14 6.52
CA ARG A 14 -14.34 -5.86 7.92
C ARG A 14 -13.53 -4.59 8.08
N LYS A 15 -13.03 -4.02 6.99
CA LYS A 15 -12.24 -2.79 6.97
C LYS A 15 -11.02 -2.86 7.88
N CYS A 16 -10.28 -3.94 7.75
CA CYS A 16 -9.06 -4.15 8.52
C CYS A 16 -8.11 -5.07 7.77
N PHE A 17 -6.83 -5.01 8.14
CA PHE A 17 -5.86 -5.99 7.67
C PHE A 17 -6.08 -7.32 8.39
N ILE A 18 -5.84 -8.42 7.68
CA ILE A 18 -5.95 -9.75 8.27
C ILE A 18 -4.79 -9.98 9.21
N GLU A 19 -5.11 -10.35 10.44
CA GLU A 19 -4.13 -10.67 11.48
C GLU A 19 -4.38 -12.09 11.99
N SER A 20 -3.30 -12.74 12.45
CA SER A 20 -3.44 -14.03 13.12
C SER A 20 -4.32 -13.86 14.38
N PRO A 21 -5.22 -14.81 14.69
CA PRO A 21 -5.35 -16.16 14.12
C PRO A 21 -6.35 -16.30 12.96
N GLU A 22 -6.79 -15.22 12.35
CA GLU A 22 -7.72 -15.31 11.22
C GLU A 22 -7.12 -16.10 10.07
N PRO A 23 -7.93 -16.90 9.34
CA PRO A 23 -7.45 -17.56 8.14
C PRO A 23 -6.97 -16.53 7.13
N THR A 24 -5.74 -16.65 6.68
CA THR A 24 -5.13 -15.73 5.74
C THR A 24 -5.13 -16.32 4.35
N PRO A 25 -5.65 -15.61 3.32
CA PRO A 25 -5.51 -16.06 1.95
C PRO A 25 -4.04 -16.25 1.56
N LEU A 26 -3.75 -17.31 0.85
CA LEU A 26 -2.39 -17.62 0.40
C LEU A 26 -2.16 -17.03 -0.98
N LEU A 27 -0.99 -16.44 -1.18
CA LEU A 27 -0.59 -15.94 -2.48
C LEU A 27 -0.11 -17.10 -3.35
N GLN A 28 -0.74 -17.28 -4.51
CA GLN A 28 -0.37 -18.30 -5.47
C GLN A 28 0.75 -17.79 -6.40
N ALA A 29 1.40 -18.73 -7.09
CA ALA A 29 2.47 -18.39 -8.01
C ALA A 29 2.01 -17.53 -9.20
N ASP A 30 0.71 -17.57 -9.53
CA ASP A 30 0.14 -16.76 -10.59
C ASP A 30 -0.25 -15.35 -10.13
N GLY A 31 0.03 -15.00 -8.87
CA GLY A 31 -0.28 -13.69 -8.31
C GLY A 31 -1.69 -13.57 -7.74
N LEU A 32 -2.49 -14.63 -7.81
CA LEU A 32 -3.85 -14.63 -7.26
C LEU A 32 -3.84 -15.13 -5.82
N LEU A 33 -4.85 -14.73 -5.05
CA LEU A 33 -5.02 -15.21 -3.70
C LEU A 33 -5.83 -16.50 -3.69
N ALA A 34 -5.38 -17.47 -2.91
CA ALA A 34 -6.13 -18.69 -2.64
C ALA A 34 -6.67 -18.63 -1.22
N TYR A 35 -7.95 -18.95 -1.05
CA TYR A 35 -8.59 -18.96 0.25
C TYR A 35 -9.44 -20.21 0.40
N PHE A 36 -9.55 -20.74 1.62
CA PHE A 36 -10.32 -21.95 1.92
C PHE A 36 -11.81 -21.67 1.95
N SER A 37 -12.34 -21.11 0.88
CA SER A 37 -13.76 -20.83 0.74
C SER A 37 -14.26 -21.42 -0.57
N ASN A 38 -15.43 -22.03 -0.53
CA ASN A 38 -16.09 -22.52 -1.74
C ASN A 38 -16.83 -21.41 -2.48
N ASN A 39 -16.81 -20.19 -1.94
CA ASN A 39 -17.44 -19.05 -2.55
C ASN A 39 -16.41 -18.24 -3.33
N PRO A 40 -16.44 -18.26 -4.69
CA PRO A 40 -15.47 -17.50 -5.49
C PRO A 40 -15.58 -15.98 -5.26
N ASP A 41 -16.76 -15.48 -4.88
CA ASP A 41 -16.95 -14.06 -4.62
C ASP A 41 -16.19 -13.59 -3.36
N ALA A 42 -15.85 -14.52 -2.47
CA ALA A 42 -15.12 -14.20 -1.25
C ALA A 42 -13.75 -13.60 -1.57
N MET A 43 -13.14 -13.98 -2.68
CA MET A 43 -11.81 -13.48 -3.05
C MET A 43 -11.82 -12.02 -3.47
N GLU A 44 -12.93 -11.52 -3.99
CA GLU A 44 -13.07 -10.11 -4.36
C GLU A 44 -13.08 -9.20 -3.14
N ASN A 45 -13.31 -9.77 -1.96
CA ASN A 45 -13.32 -9.01 -0.71
C ASN A 45 -11.92 -8.67 -0.22
N TYR A 46 -10.88 -9.26 -0.79
CA TYR A 46 -9.52 -9.12 -0.31
C TYR A 46 -8.65 -8.33 -1.29
N VAL A 47 -7.83 -7.44 -0.74
CA VAL A 47 -6.85 -6.66 -1.51
C VAL A 47 -5.47 -6.99 -0.99
N ILE A 48 -4.58 -7.44 -1.89
CA ILE A 48 -3.20 -7.70 -1.53
C ILE A 48 -2.36 -6.43 -1.70
N GLN A 49 -1.47 -6.19 -0.75
CA GLN A 49 -0.51 -5.11 -0.81
C GLN A 49 0.89 -5.68 -0.57
N PHE A 50 1.80 -5.42 -1.50
CA PHE A 50 3.15 -5.93 -1.42
C PHE A 50 4.08 -4.98 -0.67
N CYS A 51 5.06 -5.55 0.02
CA CYS A 51 6.08 -4.78 0.73
C CYS A 51 7.10 -4.23 -0.26
N THR A 52 7.50 -2.98 -0.08
CA THR A 52 8.55 -2.36 -0.89
C THR A 52 9.94 -2.86 -0.55
N GLY A 53 10.12 -3.45 0.64
CA GLY A 53 11.42 -3.80 1.18
C GLY A 53 12.14 -2.63 1.84
N LEU A 54 11.55 -1.44 1.81
CA LEU A 54 12.11 -0.23 2.39
C LEU A 54 11.42 0.10 3.70
N ARG A 55 12.10 0.87 4.55
CA ARG A 55 11.58 1.27 5.86
C ARG A 55 11.52 2.79 5.96
N ASP A 56 10.54 3.29 6.72
CA ASP A 56 10.43 4.71 6.99
C ASP A 56 11.46 5.15 8.05
N LYS A 57 11.41 6.42 8.44
CA LYS A 57 12.35 6.95 9.43
C LYS A 57 12.26 6.30 10.80
N ASN A 58 11.16 5.64 11.10
CA ASN A 58 10.94 4.93 12.36
C ASN A 58 11.28 3.44 12.28
N GLY A 59 11.77 2.98 11.12
CA GLY A 59 12.11 1.58 10.92
C GLY A 59 10.93 0.68 10.55
N THR A 60 9.78 1.26 10.23
CA THR A 60 8.57 0.51 9.86
C THR A 60 8.60 0.18 8.38
N LEU A 61 8.32 -1.07 8.02
CA LEU A 61 8.26 -1.50 6.62
C LEU A 61 7.16 -0.77 5.88
N ILE A 62 7.49 -0.34 4.67
CA ILE A 62 6.58 0.39 3.78
C ILE A 62 5.96 -0.58 2.79
N TYR A 63 4.62 -0.57 2.71
CA TYR A 63 3.83 -1.36 1.76
C TYR A 63 3.20 -0.46 0.71
N GLU A 64 2.89 -1.02 -0.45
CA GLU A 64 2.06 -0.28 -1.40
C GLU A 64 0.74 0.10 -0.74
N GLY A 65 0.22 1.26 -1.10
CA GLY A 65 -0.97 1.81 -0.46
C GLY A 65 -0.69 2.60 0.80
N ASP A 66 0.52 2.57 1.33
CA ASP A 66 0.88 3.39 2.48
C ASP A 66 0.93 4.86 2.10
N ILE A 67 0.56 5.70 3.05
CA ILE A 67 0.63 7.15 2.92
C ILE A 67 1.85 7.62 3.69
N LEU A 68 2.77 8.26 2.99
CA LEU A 68 4.01 8.76 3.57
C LEU A 68 3.95 10.29 3.69
N ALA A 69 4.62 10.83 4.69
CA ALA A 69 4.76 12.27 4.84
C ALA A 69 6.19 12.64 5.16
N ASP A 70 6.70 13.69 4.53
CA ASP A 70 7.92 14.36 4.95
C ASP A 70 7.56 15.76 5.47
N ALA A 71 8.55 16.63 5.65
CA ALA A 71 8.32 17.98 6.19
C ALA A 71 7.44 18.84 5.29
N LYS A 72 7.37 18.54 3.99
CA LYS A 72 6.72 19.40 3.00
C LYS A 72 5.55 18.75 2.28
N HIS A 73 5.61 17.44 2.05
CA HIS A 73 4.67 16.76 1.16
C HIS A 73 4.16 15.47 1.72
N LYS A 74 3.03 15.03 1.17
CA LYS A 74 2.45 13.71 1.42
C LYS A 74 2.43 12.92 0.13
N TYR A 75 2.61 11.60 0.23
CA TYR A 75 2.74 10.71 -0.92
C TYR A 75 1.97 9.42 -0.69
N VAL A 76 1.46 8.84 -1.77
CA VAL A 76 0.93 7.48 -1.76
C VAL A 76 1.93 6.56 -2.45
N VAL A 77 2.20 5.41 -1.86
CA VAL A 77 3.09 4.40 -2.43
C VAL A 77 2.30 3.52 -3.40
N GLU A 78 2.76 3.43 -4.63
CA GLU A 78 2.12 2.63 -5.68
C GLU A 78 3.17 1.84 -6.46
N TRP A 79 2.75 0.73 -7.07
CA TRP A 79 3.56 0.04 -8.05
C TRP A 79 3.32 0.65 -9.42
N SER A 80 4.40 1.07 -10.08
CA SER A 80 4.31 1.62 -11.43
C SER A 80 4.48 0.50 -12.45
N LEU A 81 3.38 0.14 -13.12
CA LEU A 81 3.44 -0.88 -14.17
C LEU A 81 4.30 -0.47 -15.35
N SER A 82 4.28 0.81 -15.71
CA SER A 82 5.06 1.31 -16.84
C SER A 82 6.55 1.33 -16.56
N ASP A 83 6.94 1.59 -15.32
CA ASP A 83 8.34 1.75 -14.94
C ASP A 83 8.95 0.49 -14.33
N GLY A 84 8.12 -0.40 -13.77
CA GLY A 84 8.56 -1.63 -13.16
C GLY A 84 9.22 -1.46 -11.79
N TYR A 85 8.84 -0.40 -11.06
CA TYR A 85 9.33 -0.18 -9.70
C TYR A 85 8.27 0.55 -8.87
N PHE A 86 8.46 0.58 -7.55
CA PHE A 86 7.58 1.33 -6.68
C PHE A 86 7.86 2.83 -6.77
N ILE A 87 6.78 3.61 -6.76
CA ILE A 87 6.85 5.07 -6.81
C ILE A 87 6.13 5.67 -5.60
N ARG A 88 6.48 6.90 -5.28
CA ARG A 88 5.72 7.74 -4.36
C ARG A 88 5.04 8.84 -5.19
N LYS A 89 3.72 8.90 -5.08
CA LYS A 89 2.90 9.83 -5.84
C LYS A 89 2.47 10.98 -4.94
N PRO A 90 2.91 12.22 -5.22
CA PRO A 90 2.52 13.37 -4.41
C PRO A 90 1.02 13.67 -4.54
N TRP A 91 0.41 14.12 -3.46
CA TRP A 91 -1.01 14.47 -3.48
C TRP A 91 -1.32 15.73 -4.28
N ILE A 92 -0.37 16.64 -4.40
CA ILE A 92 -0.58 17.94 -5.02
C ILE A 92 -0.43 17.89 -6.52
N CYS A 93 0.40 17.00 -7.05
CA CYS A 93 0.71 16.97 -8.47
C CYS A 93 0.81 15.53 -8.98
N GLU A 94 -0.14 15.13 -9.82
CA GLU A 94 -0.15 13.79 -10.42
C GLU A 94 0.86 13.66 -11.57
N LEU A 95 1.37 14.79 -12.07
CA LEU A 95 2.30 14.80 -13.20
C LEU A 95 3.70 14.34 -12.82
N PHE A 96 4.04 14.41 -11.53
CA PHE A 96 5.37 14.07 -11.05
C PHE A 96 5.29 12.92 -10.05
N CYS A 97 5.74 11.75 -10.47
CA CYS A 97 5.91 10.59 -9.61
C CYS A 97 7.40 10.39 -9.37
N TYR A 98 7.75 10.04 -8.15
CA TYR A 98 9.15 9.85 -7.78
C TYR A 98 9.39 8.39 -7.43
N ARG A 99 10.50 7.85 -7.92
CA ARG A 99 10.93 6.54 -7.51
C ARG A 99 11.18 6.52 -6.01
N ILE A 100 10.73 5.46 -5.34
CA ILE A 100 10.97 5.29 -3.92
C ILE A 100 12.32 4.58 -3.72
N ASP A 101 13.17 5.09 -2.83
CA ASP A 101 14.45 4.51 -2.51
C ASP A 101 14.80 4.72 -1.03
N LYS A 102 15.90 4.14 -0.59
CA LYS A 102 16.34 4.21 0.81
C LYS A 102 16.54 5.64 1.29
N GLU A 103 17.11 6.47 0.44
CA GLU A 103 17.45 7.85 0.82
C GLU A 103 16.19 8.68 1.06
N THR A 104 15.20 8.53 0.18
CA THR A 104 13.95 9.28 0.32
C THR A 104 13.09 8.77 1.46
N THR A 105 13.06 7.45 1.69
CA THR A 105 12.20 6.89 2.73
C THR A 105 12.71 7.15 4.15
N ARG A 106 14.01 7.32 4.34
CA ARG A 106 14.54 7.61 5.67
C ARG A 106 14.08 8.95 6.23
N ASN A 107 13.63 9.85 5.37
CA ASN A 107 13.11 11.16 5.76
C ASN A 107 11.59 11.22 5.78
N THR A 108 10.92 10.10 5.53
CA THR A 108 9.46 10.03 5.50
C THR A 108 8.95 9.18 6.65
N LYS A 109 7.69 9.40 6.98
CA LYS A 109 6.98 8.68 8.03
C LYS A 109 5.69 8.15 7.46
N ILE A 110 5.36 6.90 7.76
CA ILE A 110 4.05 6.34 7.43
C ILE A 110 3.02 7.01 8.33
N ILE A 111 2.02 7.65 7.72
CA ILE A 111 0.93 8.32 8.47
C ILE A 111 -0.40 7.61 8.32
N GLY A 112 -0.50 6.64 7.45
CA GLY A 112 -1.71 5.87 7.24
C GLY A 112 -1.62 4.98 6.02
N ASN A 113 -2.78 4.49 5.59
CA ASN A 113 -2.93 3.62 4.44
C ASN A 113 -4.20 4.02 3.69
N ILE A 114 -4.20 3.87 2.37
CA ILE A 114 -5.33 4.31 1.55
C ILE A 114 -6.65 3.62 1.87
N TYR A 115 -6.61 2.40 2.41
CA TYR A 115 -7.82 1.68 2.82
C TYR A 115 -8.21 1.97 4.26
N GLU A 116 -7.25 1.90 5.16
CA GLU A 116 -7.47 2.10 6.59
C GLU A 116 -7.82 3.55 6.93
N ASN A 117 -7.23 4.49 6.18
CA ASN A 117 -7.37 5.92 6.42
C ASN A 117 -8.00 6.64 5.22
N ALA A 118 -9.07 6.08 4.69
CA ALA A 118 -9.75 6.63 3.51
C ALA A 118 -10.21 8.09 3.72
N ALA A 119 -10.57 8.45 4.95
CA ALA A 119 -10.96 9.84 5.26
C ALA A 119 -9.80 10.82 5.06
N LEU A 120 -8.58 10.39 5.34
CA LEU A 120 -7.40 11.21 5.13
C LEU A 120 -7.18 11.47 3.64
N LEU A 121 -7.38 10.46 2.81
CA LEU A 121 -7.32 10.60 1.35
C LEU A 121 -8.38 11.54 0.83
N ARG A 122 -9.62 11.43 1.32
CA ARG A 122 -10.72 12.30 0.88
C ARG A 122 -10.43 13.76 1.16
N LYS A 123 -9.78 14.06 2.29
CA LYS A 123 -9.40 15.43 2.65
C LYS A 123 -8.48 16.07 1.59
N TYR A 124 -7.60 15.26 1.00
CA TYR A 124 -6.64 15.73 0.00
C TYR A 124 -6.95 15.21 -1.40
N GLY A 125 -7.91 14.32 -1.53
CA GLY A 125 -8.19 13.59 -2.76
C GLY A 125 -8.68 14.45 -3.91
N ALA A 126 -9.31 15.58 -3.61
CA ALA A 126 -9.77 16.52 -4.65
C ALA A 126 -8.60 17.00 -5.50
N PHE A 127 -7.42 17.12 -4.93
CA PHE A 127 -6.22 17.53 -5.66
C PHE A 127 -5.66 16.42 -6.53
N MET A 128 -5.87 15.17 -6.12
CA MET A 128 -5.36 14.01 -6.85
C MET A 128 -6.26 13.59 -8.00
N SER A 129 -7.57 13.69 -7.80
CA SER A 129 -8.55 13.26 -8.78
C SER A 129 -8.78 14.28 -9.89
N GLY A 130 -8.30 15.49 -9.73
CA GLY A 130 -8.57 16.57 -10.66
C GLY A 130 -10.01 17.06 -10.61
N ALA A 131 -10.72 16.65 -9.61
CA ALA A 131 -12.11 17.03 -9.40
C ALA A 131 -12.21 18.41 -8.79
#